data_13b01e1d545ed9fc87304a4227f226d1
#
_entry.id   13b01e1d545ed9fc87304a4227f226d1
#
_cell.length_a   1.000
_cell.length_b   1.000
_cell.length_c   1.000
_cell.angle_alpha   90.00
_cell.angle_beta   90.00
_cell.angle_gamma   90.00
#
_symmetry.space_group_name_H-M   'P 1'
#
loop_
_entity.id
_entity.type
_entity.pdbx_description
1 polymer ?
#
loop_
_entity_poly.entity_id
_entity_poly.type
_entity_poly.pdbx_seq_one_letter_code
_entity_poly.pdbx_strand_id
1 'polypeptide(L)'
;MRFFLPAFLLFATLNTAGQELFPYSEPASNMPAKSMSLKMGAMLGQGVHGSGVDQRYTPEVMFGLNKKWMVHGAVTLSNMYENFFYYESARVYAKYRFLSNDDVHKHFRMAAFATAAYSRNHLQHNELNLLGDHSGVQAGIIATQLWNKFALSGTASIIEVLDEARNNKPQEYAFQSLNYSLSTGYLLLPRVYKDYNQTNLNIYAELLGGQNLDWEYEKYYLDLAPSLQLIFKSTSKLSVGYRFQPKSDIYRNMKNSWMISYEYIFLNALRKKSSK
;
A
#
# COMPACT_ATOMS: atom_id res chain seq x y z
N MET A 1 -10.55 -61.82 -16.03
CA MET A 1 -9.47 -60.88 -15.77
C MET A 1 -10.00 -59.43 -15.91
N ARG A 2 -10.23 -58.75 -14.79
CA ARG A 2 -10.71 -57.36 -14.77
C ARG A 2 -9.50 -56.50 -14.48
N PHE A 3 -9.10 -55.65 -15.45
CA PHE A 3 -8.04 -54.67 -15.27
C PHE A 3 -8.61 -53.45 -14.55
N PHE A 4 -8.13 -53.20 -13.32
CA PHE A 4 -8.31 -51.97 -12.60
C PHE A 4 -7.26 -50.98 -13.13
N LEU A 5 -7.73 -49.87 -13.75
CA LEU A 5 -6.91 -48.74 -14.10
C LEU A 5 -6.90 -47.77 -12.91
N PRO A 6 -5.76 -47.46 -12.26
CA PRO A 6 -5.73 -46.41 -11.23
C PRO A 6 -5.79 -45.03 -11.91
N ALA A 7 -6.87 -44.33 -11.66
CA ALA A 7 -6.99 -42.90 -12.02
C ALA A 7 -5.97 -42.08 -11.21
N PHE A 8 -4.89 -41.68 -11.85
CA PHE A 8 -3.92 -40.77 -11.29
C PHE A 8 -4.54 -39.35 -11.28
N LEU A 9 -5.12 -38.94 -10.14
CA LEU A 9 -5.56 -37.57 -9.89
C LEU A 9 -4.33 -36.69 -9.80
N LEU A 10 -4.00 -36.00 -10.91
CA LEU A 10 -3.07 -34.92 -10.92
C LEU A 10 -3.65 -33.75 -10.11
N PHE A 11 -3.24 -33.62 -8.87
CA PHE A 11 -3.45 -32.41 -8.10
C PHE A 11 -2.59 -31.29 -8.73
N ALA A 12 -3.16 -30.55 -9.66
CA ALA A 12 -2.61 -29.28 -10.09
C ALA A 12 -2.66 -28.35 -8.87
N THR A 13 -1.52 -28.13 -8.22
CA THR A 13 -1.36 -27.09 -7.22
C THR A 13 -1.55 -25.75 -7.92
N LEU A 14 -2.74 -25.20 -7.85
CA LEU A 14 -3.03 -23.84 -8.29
C LEU A 14 -2.24 -22.90 -7.38
N ASN A 15 -1.13 -22.40 -7.88
CA ASN A 15 -0.40 -21.31 -7.26
C ASN A 15 -1.29 -20.06 -7.34
N THR A 16 -2.10 -19.81 -6.33
CA THR A 16 -2.79 -18.53 -6.18
C THR A 16 -1.73 -17.47 -5.95
N ALA A 17 -1.41 -16.71 -6.98
CA ALA A 17 -0.61 -15.52 -6.84
C ALA A 17 -1.34 -14.56 -5.91
N GLY A 18 -0.76 -14.28 -4.73
CA GLY A 18 -1.29 -13.25 -3.84
C GLY A 18 -1.24 -11.92 -4.57
N GLN A 19 -2.38 -11.33 -4.84
CA GLN A 19 -2.48 -10.02 -5.46
C GLN A 19 -2.51 -8.95 -4.37
N GLU A 20 -1.85 -7.84 -4.62
CA GLU A 20 -2.04 -6.62 -3.85
C GLU A 20 -3.48 -6.15 -4.08
N LEU A 21 -4.21 -5.91 -2.99
CA LEU A 21 -5.67 -5.72 -3.08
C LEU A 21 -6.06 -4.25 -3.08
N PHE A 22 -5.39 -3.41 -2.29
CA PHE A 22 -5.86 -2.05 -2.03
C PHE A 22 -4.91 -1.00 -2.61
N PRO A 23 -5.43 0.03 -3.31
CA PRO A 23 -4.60 1.08 -3.91
C PRO A 23 -3.92 2.03 -2.93
N TYR A 24 -4.55 2.34 -1.78
CA TYR A 24 -4.01 3.27 -0.77
C TYR A 24 -3.41 2.56 0.45
N SER A 25 -3.90 1.39 0.81
CA SER A 25 -3.40 0.63 1.95
C SER A 25 -2.77 -0.70 1.52
N GLU A 26 -1.94 -1.26 2.38
CA GLU A 26 -1.31 -2.56 2.15
C GLU A 26 -2.17 -3.69 2.75
N PRO A 27 -2.44 -4.78 2.01
CA PRO A 27 -3.07 -5.99 2.58
C PRO A 27 -2.06 -6.82 3.36
N ALA A 28 -2.56 -7.73 4.21
CA ALA A 28 -1.71 -8.74 4.88
C ALA A 28 -1.12 -9.79 3.91
N SER A 29 -1.64 -9.86 2.69
CA SER A 29 -1.09 -10.71 1.63
C SER A 29 0.23 -10.16 1.12
N ASN A 30 1.16 -11.06 0.80
CA ASN A 30 2.42 -10.70 0.15
C ASN A 30 2.30 -10.91 -1.37
N MET A 31 3.11 -10.20 -2.13
CA MET A 31 3.33 -10.50 -3.54
C MET A 31 3.87 -11.93 -3.72
N PRO A 32 3.81 -12.52 -4.94
CA PRO A 32 4.30 -13.87 -5.19
C PRO A 32 5.75 -14.05 -4.75
N ALA A 33 6.05 -15.19 -4.14
CA ALA A 33 7.40 -15.52 -3.69
C ALA A 33 8.38 -15.60 -4.87
N LYS A 34 9.60 -15.13 -4.66
CA LYS A 34 10.68 -15.08 -5.69
C LYS A 34 10.33 -14.19 -6.89
N SER A 35 9.49 -13.19 -6.70
CA SER A 35 9.10 -12.20 -7.71
C SER A 35 9.63 -10.82 -7.37
N MET A 36 9.72 -9.98 -8.38
CA MET A 36 10.03 -8.56 -8.29
C MET A 36 8.88 -7.77 -8.93
N SER A 37 8.61 -6.59 -8.43
CA SER A 37 7.62 -5.68 -9.02
C SER A 37 8.20 -4.28 -9.14
N LEU A 38 7.81 -3.57 -10.18
CA LEU A 38 8.05 -2.15 -10.37
C LEU A 38 6.70 -1.44 -10.36
N LYS A 39 6.58 -0.44 -9.50
CA LYS A 39 5.37 0.39 -9.38
C LYS A 39 5.73 1.86 -9.55
N MET A 40 4.93 2.57 -10.32
CA MET A 40 4.95 4.01 -10.41
C MET A 40 3.63 4.55 -9.87
N GLY A 41 3.69 5.33 -8.81
CA GLY A 41 2.56 6.07 -8.27
C GLY A 41 2.65 7.54 -8.62
N ALA A 42 1.51 8.16 -8.88
CA ALA A 42 1.35 9.60 -9.03
C ALA A 42 0.20 10.06 -8.14
N MET A 43 0.42 11.09 -7.35
CA MET A 43 -0.59 11.79 -6.57
C MET A 43 -0.68 13.22 -7.08
N LEU A 44 -1.91 13.66 -7.40
CA LEU A 44 -2.20 14.96 -7.99
C LEU A 44 -3.29 15.64 -7.17
N GLY A 45 -3.05 16.82 -6.69
CA GLY A 45 -4.05 17.55 -5.89
C GLY A 45 -3.90 19.04 -5.99
N GLN A 46 -4.87 19.74 -5.42
CA GLN A 46 -4.78 21.19 -5.31
C GLN A 46 -3.93 21.53 -4.10
N GLY A 47 -2.83 22.21 -4.32
CA GLY A 47 -1.93 22.67 -3.27
C GLY A 47 -2.53 23.79 -2.43
N VAL A 48 -2.05 23.90 -1.21
CA VAL A 48 -2.44 24.97 -0.28
C VAL A 48 -1.71 26.27 -0.62
N HIS A 49 -0.54 26.19 -1.26
CA HIS A 49 0.36 27.31 -1.48
C HIS A 49 0.21 28.04 -2.83
N GLY A 50 -0.77 27.67 -3.69
CA GLY A 50 -0.90 28.35 -4.97
C GLY A 50 -2.07 27.90 -5.85
N SER A 51 -2.19 28.51 -7.03
CA SER A 51 -3.18 28.17 -8.05
C SER A 51 -2.80 26.96 -8.91
N GLY A 52 -1.72 26.27 -8.58
CA GLY A 52 -1.18 25.14 -9.33
C GLY A 52 -1.68 23.78 -8.85
N VAL A 53 -1.35 22.76 -9.61
CA VAL A 53 -1.55 21.35 -9.23
C VAL A 53 -0.27 20.85 -8.57
N ASP A 54 -0.36 20.47 -7.30
CA ASP A 54 0.71 19.79 -6.61
C ASP A 54 0.77 18.33 -7.07
N GLN A 55 1.98 17.87 -7.33
CA GLN A 55 2.23 16.56 -7.91
C GLN A 55 3.31 15.85 -7.10
N ARG A 56 3.07 14.58 -6.81
CA ARG A 56 4.03 13.69 -6.15
C ARG A 56 4.13 12.39 -6.92
N TYR A 57 5.32 12.02 -7.32
CA TYR A 57 5.62 10.77 -8.01
C TYR A 57 6.44 9.85 -7.12
N THR A 58 6.05 8.57 -7.07
CA THR A 58 6.68 7.58 -6.20
C THR A 58 7.01 6.32 -7.01
N PRO A 59 8.19 6.27 -7.67
CA PRO A 59 8.74 5.02 -8.17
C PRO A 59 9.10 4.10 -7.00
N GLU A 60 8.69 2.83 -7.09
CA GLU A 60 8.85 1.82 -6.05
C GLU A 60 9.27 0.48 -6.66
N VAL A 61 10.20 -0.20 -6.00
CA VAL A 61 10.65 -1.56 -6.33
C VAL A 61 10.29 -2.47 -5.18
N MET A 62 9.61 -3.59 -5.47
CA MET A 62 9.17 -4.54 -4.46
C MET A 62 9.76 -5.92 -4.72
N PHE A 63 10.07 -6.66 -3.65
CA PHE A 63 10.63 -8.01 -3.70
C PHE A 63 9.83 -8.96 -2.81
N GLY A 64 9.20 -9.95 -3.40
CA GLY A 64 8.63 -11.10 -2.70
C GLY A 64 9.71 -12.13 -2.41
N LEU A 65 10.38 -12.05 -1.26
CA LEU A 65 11.50 -12.91 -0.93
C LEU A 65 11.05 -14.36 -0.76
N ASN A 66 9.95 -14.57 -0.04
CA ASN A 66 9.33 -15.88 0.18
C ASN A 66 7.83 -15.69 0.53
N LYS A 67 7.16 -16.78 0.94
CA LYS A 67 5.74 -16.72 1.29
C LYS A 67 5.43 -15.81 2.50
N LYS A 68 6.42 -15.56 3.38
CA LYS A 68 6.24 -14.80 4.62
C LYS A 68 6.80 -13.38 4.54
N TRP A 69 7.86 -13.14 3.77
CA TRP A 69 8.58 -11.87 3.73
C TRP A 69 8.45 -11.16 2.38
N MET A 70 8.13 -9.88 2.46
CA MET A 70 8.13 -8.93 1.36
C MET A 70 8.85 -7.66 1.81
N VAL A 71 9.66 -7.08 0.92
CA VAL A 71 10.34 -5.81 1.16
C VAL A 71 10.18 -4.93 -0.07
N HIS A 72 10.12 -3.63 0.15
CA HIS A 72 10.16 -2.68 -0.96
C HIS A 72 10.88 -1.39 -0.57
N GLY A 73 11.41 -0.72 -1.59
CA GLY A 73 12.03 0.57 -1.49
C GLY A 73 11.39 1.54 -2.47
N ALA A 74 11.18 2.76 -2.05
CA ALA A 74 10.60 3.81 -2.86
C ALA A 74 11.40 5.11 -2.70
N VAL A 75 11.36 5.94 -3.73
CA VAL A 75 11.79 7.32 -3.67
C VAL A 75 10.62 8.22 -4.02
N THR A 76 10.65 9.46 -3.55
CA THR A 76 9.58 10.42 -3.81
C THR A 76 10.15 11.65 -4.49
N LEU A 77 9.48 12.08 -5.55
CA LEU A 77 9.77 13.29 -6.31
C LEU A 77 8.52 14.15 -6.32
N SER A 78 8.60 15.42 -5.93
CA SER A 78 7.41 16.29 -5.88
C SER A 78 7.75 17.75 -6.10
N ASN A 79 6.71 18.56 -6.30
CA ASN A 79 6.73 20.00 -6.27
C ASN A 79 5.86 20.57 -5.14
N MET A 80 5.53 19.76 -4.11
CA MET A 80 4.56 20.14 -3.07
C MET A 80 5.07 21.23 -2.13
N TYR A 81 6.38 21.31 -1.92
CA TYR A 81 7.00 22.28 -1.00
C TYR A 81 7.78 23.37 -1.73
N GLU A 82 8.03 23.18 -3.04
CA GLU A 82 8.81 24.08 -3.87
C GLU A 82 8.14 24.28 -5.22
N ASN A 83 8.42 25.38 -5.92
CA ASN A 83 7.87 25.66 -7.24
C ASN A 83 8.50 24.82 -8.38
N PHE A 84 9.35 23.85 -8.06
CA PHE A 84 10.01 22.96 -9.01
C PHE A 84 10.05 21.52 -8.46
N PHE A 85 10.18 20.55 -9.37
CA PHE A 85 10.34 19.16 -8.99
C PHE A 85 11.72 18.89 -8.39
N TYR A 86 11.73 18.22 -7.24
CA TYR A 86 12.97 17.79 -6.60
C TYR A 86 12.80 16.41 -5.95
N TYR A 87 13.94 15.80 -5.62
CA TYR A 87 13.97 14.60 -4.79
C TYR A 87 13.59 14.97 -3.36
N GLU A 88 12.52 14.38 -2.89
CA GLU A 88 11.91 14.66 -1.60
C GLU A 88 12.34 13.69 -0.52
N SER A 89 12.22 12.37 -0.79
CA SER A 89 12.46 11.35 0.22
C SER A 89 12.83 9.99 -0.35
N ALA A 90 13.39 9.14 0.52
CA ALA A 90 13.52 7.68 0.30
C ALA A 90 12.89 6.91 1.44
N ARG A 91 12.32 5.75 1.12
CA ARG A 91 11.63 4.89 2.07
C ARG A 91 11.96 3.43 1.84
N VAL A 92 12.12 2.69 2.92
CA VAL A 92 12.22 1.22 2.92
C VAL A 92 11.11 0.66 3.80
N TYR A 93 10.47 -0.39 3.33
CA TYR A 93 9.39 -1.09 4.01
C TYR A 93 9.66 -2.58 4.04
N ALA A 94 9.35 -3.24 5.14
CA ALA A 94 9.41 -4.69 5.29
C ALA A 94 8.12 -5.20 5.91
N LYS A 95 7.57 -6.29 5.36
CA LYS A 95 6.35 -6.94 5.85
C LYS A 95 6.59 -8.42 6.10
N TYR A 96 6.17 -8.89 7.27
CA TYR A 96 6.22 -10.28 7.68
C TYR A 96 4.81 -10.82 7.92
N ARG A 97 4.36 -11.73 7.06
CA ARG A 97 3.09 -12.43 7.23
C ARG A 97 3.28 -13.60 8.20
N PHE A 98 2.79 -13.42 9.42
CA PHE A 98 2.93 -14.42 10.49
C PHE A 98 1.75 -15.40 10.55
N LEU A 99 0.57 -15.01 10.05
CA LEU A 99 -0.62 -15.86 10.01
C LEU A 99 -1.17 -15.94 8.59
N SER A 100 -1.53 -17.15 8.15
CA SER A 100 -2.24 -17.43 6.91
C SER A 100 -3.12 -18.63 7.12
N ASN A 101 -4.42 -18.42 7.14
CA ASN A 101 -5.45 -19.44 7.24
C ASN A 101 -6.23 -19.42 5.93
N ASP A 102 -5.90 -20.34 5.05
CA ASP A 102 -6.41 -20.39 3.68
C ASP A 102 -7.34 -21.58 3.52
N ASP A 103 -8.59 -21.33 3.16
CA ASP A 103 -9.63 -22.30 2.79
C ASP A 103 -10.03 -22.05 1.32
N VAL A 104 -10.88 -22.89 0.73
CA VAL A 104 -11.25 -22.84 -0.69
C VAL A 104 -11.80 -21.49 -1.12
N HIS A 105 -12.61 -20.84 -0.27
CA HIS A 105 -13.28 -19.57 -0.57
C HIS A 105 -13.10 -18.49 0.51
N LYS A 106 -12.28 -18.76 1.51
CA LYS A 106 -12.02 -17.84 2.62
C LYS A 106 -10.54 -17.82 2.94
N HIS A 107 -9.97 -16.64 3.05
CA HIS A 107 -8.57 -16.48 3.41
C HIS A 107 -8.45 -15.42 4.49
N PHE A 108 -7.96 -15.80 5.65
CA PHE A 108 -7.64 -14.87 6.71
C PHE A 108 -6.13 -14.79 6.88
N ARG A 109 -5.60 -13.57 6.83
CA ARG A 109 -4.15 -13.33 6.91
C ARG A 109 -3.86 -12.19 7.85
N MET A 110 -2.75 -12.32 8.59
CA MET A 110 -2.22 -11.23 9.40
C MET A 110 -0.73 -11.05 9.12
N ALA A 111 -0.31 -9.81 9.10
CA ALA A 111 1.07 -9.42 8.89
C ALA A 111 1.47 -8.29 9.84
N ALA A 112 2.72 -8.26 10.23
CA ALA A 112 3.36 -7.10 10.85
C ALA A 112 4.23 -6.41 9.79
N PHE A 113 4.39 -5.10 9.91
CA PHE A 113 5.26 -4.35 9.02
C PHE A 113 6.04 -3.28 9.77
N ALA A 114 7.15 -2.88 9.17
CA ALA A 114 7.94 -1.75 9.59
C ALA A 114 8.37 -0.93 8.38
N THR A 115 8.44 0.38 8.55
CA THR A 115 8.90 1.35 7.56
C THR A 115 9.96 2.23 8.19
N ALA A 116 10.98 2.59 7.42
CA ALA A 116 11.89 3.66 7.73
C ALA A 116 11.97 4.61 6.53
N ALA A 117 11.90 5.90 6.78
CA ALA A 117 11.97 6.93 5.74
C ALA A 117 12.92 8.05 6.13
N TYR A 118 13.57 8.59 5.12
CA TYR A 118 14.33 9.83 5.19
C TYR A 118 13.72 10.84 4.24
N SER A 119 13.35 12.02 4.74
CA SER A 119 12.85 13.15 3.96
C SER A 119 13.81 14.32 4.10
N ARG A 120 13.90 15.12 3.04
CA ARG A 120 14.62 16.40 3.01
C ARG A 120 13.75 17.57 3.45
N ASN A 121 12.43 17.32 3.57
CA ASN A 121 11.50 18.35 3.98
C ASN A 121 11.64 18.65 5.46
N HIS A 122 11.54 19.92 5.79
CA HIS A 122 11.40 20.35 7.18
C HIS A 122 9.96 20.13 7.65
N LEU A 123 9.79 19.95 8.94
CA LEU A 123 8.48 19.82 9.57
C LEU A 123 7.69 21.12 9.38
N GLN A 124 6.53 21.07 8.73
CA GLN A 124 5.70 22.24 8.42
C GLN A 124 4.23 22.06 8.83
N HIS A 125 3.80 20.84 9.09
CA HIS A 125 2.42 20.51 9.43
C HIS A 125 2.33 19.21 10.24
N ASN A 126 1.16 18.99 10.85
CA ASN A 126 0.94 17.93 11.83
C ASN A 126 0.25 16.67 11.24
N GLU A 127 0.11 16.56 9.91
CA GLU A 127 -0.21 15.29 9.26
C GLU A 127 1.06 14.43 9.16
N LEU A 128 1.24 13.51 10.10
CA LEU A 128 2.43 12.67 10.11
C LEU A 128 2.29 11.52 9.11
N ASN A 129 3.16 11.51 8.10
CA ASN A 129 3.28 10.42 7.15
C ASN A 129 4.74 10.25 6.68
N LEU A 130 5.07 9.04 6.24
CA LEU A 130 6.40 8.69 5.72
C LEU A 130 6.41 8.52 4.18
N LEU A 131 5.43 9.13 3.50
CA LEU A 131 5.28 9.04 2.04
C LEU A 131 6.03 10.14 1.27
N GLY A 132 6.77 10.97 1.98
CA GLY A 132 7.50 12.10 1.42
C GLY A 132 7.77 13.19 2.44
N ASP A 133 6.84 13.42 3.36
CA ASP A 133 6.85 14.61 4.21
C ASP A 133 7.85 14.51 5.37
N HIS A 134 7.96 13.36 6.04
CA HIS A 134 8.74 13.24 7.28
C HIS A 134 9.80 12.15 7.24
N SER A 135 10.90 12.41 7.94
CA SER A 135 11.86 11.39 8.35
C SER A 135 11.35 10.67 9.58
N GLY A 136 11.47 9.34 9.63
CA GLY A 136 11.00 8.61 10.80
C GLY A 136 10.85 7.12 10.58
N VAL A 137 10.20 6.49 11.55
CA VAL A 137 9.90 5.07 11.54
C VAL A 137 8.41 4.83 11.78
N GLN A 138 7.89 3.75 11.22
CA GLN A 138 6.51 3.31 11.41
C GLN A 138 6.52 1.81 11.64
N ALA A 139 5.68 1.32 12.55
CA ALA A 139 5.44 -0.09 12.73
C ALA A 139 3.95 -0.35 12.95
N GLY A 140 3.46 -1.49 12.45
CA GLY A 140 2.04 -1.79 12.58
C GLY A 140 1.68 -3.21 12.23
N ILE A 141 0.37 -3.47 12.32
CA ILE A 141 -0.26 -4.76 12.07
C ILE A 141 -1.36 -4.59 11.03
N ILE A 142 -1.48 -5.57 10.15
CA ILE A 142 -2.49 -5.66 9.11
C ILE A 142 -3.25 -6.97 9.30
N ALA A 143 -4.58 -6.91 9.24
CA ALA A 143 -5.44 -8.08 9.18
C ALA A 143 -6.31 -7.99 7.92
N THR A 144 -6.31 -9.03 7.09
CA THR A 144 -7.07 -9.08 5.84
C THR A 144 -7.88 -10.37 5.77
N GLN A 145 -9.16 -10.23 5.52
CA GLN A 145 -10.10 -11.31 5.29
C GLN A 145 -10.64 -11.24 3.86
N LEU A 146 -10.56 -12.36 3.16
CA LEU A 146 -11.23 -12.53 1.87
C LEU A 146 -12.38 -13.53 2.01
N TRP A 147 -13.50 -13.21 1.35
CA TRP A 147 -14.64 -14.11 1.12
C TRP A 147 -14.98 -14.10 -0.36
N ASN A 148 -14.65 -15.14 -1.09
CA ASN A 148 -14.84 -15.20 -2.55
C ASN A 148 -14.28 -13.96 -3.27
N LYS A 149 -15.17 -13.05 -3.65
CA LYS A 149 -14.86 -11.82 -4.39
C LYS A 149 -14.75 -10.56 -3.51
N PHE A 150 -15.08 -10.68 -2.23
CA PHE A 150 -15.08 -9.56 -1.28
C PHE A 150 -13.85 -9.63 -0.38
N ALA A 151 -13.19 -8.52 -0.21
CA ALA A 151 -12.06 -8.35 0.68
C ALA A 151 -12.35 -7.25 1.72
N LEU A 152 -11.92 -7.51 2.95
CA LEU A 152 -11.93 -6.54 4.05
C LEU A 152 -10.55 -6.54 4.69
N SER A 153 -9.97 -5.37 4.91
CA SER A 153 -8.68 -5.23 5.58
C SER A 153 -8.70 -4.10 6.58
N GLY A 154 -8.08 -4.33 7.73
CA GLY A 154 -7.82 -3.30 8.73
C GLY A 154 -6.33 -3.21 9.01
N THR A 155 -5.84 -1.98 9.17
CA THR A 155 -4.45 -1.68 9.55
C THR A 155 -4.45 -0.75 10.75
N ALA A 156 -3.52 -0.98 11.67
CA ALA A 156 -3.19 -0.06 12.75
C ALA A 156 -1.68 0.04 12.89
N SER A 157 -1.15 1.25 13.03
CA SER A 157 0.29 1.50 13.11
C SER A 157 0.61 2.77 13.88
N ILE A 158 1.82 2.82 14.41
CA ILE A 158 2.37 4.00 15.08
C ILE A 158 3.50 4.55 14.21
N ILE A 159 3.48 5.86 13.99
CA ILE A 159 4.57 6.63 13.38
C ILE A 159 5.30 7.38 14.49
N GLU A 160 6.62 7.36 14.41
CA GLU A 160 7.55 8.17 15.18
C GLU A 160 8.37 9.00 14.20
N VAL A 161 8.21 10.32 14.23
CA VAL A 161 8.96 11.27 13.41
C VAL A 161 10.28 11.60 14.10
N LEU A 162 11.36 11.51 13.35
CA LEU A 162 12.73 11.80 13.77
C LEU A 162 13.19 13.10 13.10
N ASP A 163 12.95 14.23 13.76
CA ASP A 163 13.29 15.57 13.29
C ASP A 163 13.98 16.36 14.38
N GLU A 164 14.90 17.26 14.01
CA GLU A 164 15.60 18.14 14.93
C GLU A 164 14.66 19.13 15.63
N ALA A 165 13.51 19.44 15.02
CA ALA A 165 12.47 20.28 15.60
C ALA A 165 11.98 19.74 16.94
N ARG A 166 12.09 18.42 17.20
CA ARG A 166 11.74 17.80 18.48
C ARG A 166 12.52 18.40 19.66
N ASN A 167 13.80 18.75 19.43
CA ASN A 167 14.66 19.33 20.45
C ASN A 167 14.51 20.86 20.53
N ASN A 168 14.24 21.50 19.40
CA ASN A 168 14.26 22.95 19.28
C ASN A 168 12.87 23.59 19.41
N LYS A 169 11.82 22.87 19.01
CA LYS A 169 10.43 23.36 18.94
C LYS A 169 9.42 22.28 19.31
N PRO A 170 9.55 21.60 20.45
CA PRO A 170 8.68 20.47 20.82
C PRO A 170 7.21 20.86 21.02
N GLN A 171 6.91 22.15 21.15
CA GLN A 171 5.56 22.65 21.40
C GLN A 171 4.87 23.18 20.13
N GLU A 172 5.48 23.03 18.96
CA GLU A 172 4.90 23.52 17.69
C GLU A 172 4.36 22.39 16.81
N TYR A 173 4.84 21.15 16.99
CA TYR A 173 4.55 20.03 16.11
C TYR A 173 4.28 18.73 16.83
N ALA A 174 3.50 17.86 16.17
CA ALA A 174 3.37 16.45 16.54
C ALA A 174 4.58 15.65 16.04
N PHE A 175 4.98 14.63 16.80
CA PHE A 175 6.05 13.68 16.44
C PHE A 175 5.58 12.23 16.49
N GLN A 176 4.44 11.97 17.12
CA GLN A 176 3.86 10.64 17.24
C GLN A 176 2.42 10.62 16.73
N SER A 177 2.08 9.63 15.91
CA SER A 177 0.70 9.42 15.50
C SER A 177 0.33 7.94 15.46
N LEU A 178 -0.94 7.66 15.76
CA LEU A 178 -1.62 6.42 15.47
C LEU A 178 -2.29 6.54 14.10
N ASN A 179 -1.86 5.74 13.14
CA ASN A 179 -2.47 5.69 11.82
C ASN A 179 -3.27 4.40 11.66
N TYR A 180 -4.44 4.50 11.09
CA TYR A 180 -5.34 3.37 10.89
C TYR A 180 -6.03 3.43 9.52
N SER A 181 -6.39 2.26 9.01
CA SER A 181 -7.22 2.16 7.81
C SER A 181 -8.23 1.03 7.93
N LEU A 182 -9.37 1.21 7.25
CA LEU A 182 -10.35 0.16 7.00
C LEU A 182 -10.66 0.16 5.50
N SER A 183 -10.31 -0.94 4.82
CA SER A 183 -10.35 -1.03 3.37
C SER A 183 -11.25 -2.16 2.95
N THR A 184 -12.15 -1.89 2.01
CA THR A 184 -13.04 -2.88 1.41
C THR A 184 -12.79 -2.96 -0.08
N GLY A 185 -12.92 -4.15 -0.65
CA GLY A 185 -12.73 -4.38 -2.07
C GLY A 185 -13.67 -5.45 -2.61
N TYR A 186 -14.08 -5.28 -3.85
CA TYR A 186 -14.93 -6.25 -4.53
C TYR A 186 -14.48 -6.46 -5.98
N LEU A 187 -14.31 -7.73 -6.38
CA LEU A 187 -14.06 -8.12 -7.77
C LEU A 187 -15.36 -8.04 -8.58
N LEU A 188 -15.52 -6.95 -9.34
CA LEU A 188 -16.70 -6.67 -10.14
C LEU A 188 -16.73 -7.52 -11.42
N LEU A 189 -15.61 -7.60 -12.11
CA LEU A 189 -15.43 -8.36 -13.34
C LEU A 189 -14.14 -9.19 -13.25
N PRO A 190 -14.13 -10.42 -13.80
CA PRO A 190 -15.22 -11.11 -14.48
C PRO A 190 -16.25 -11.68 -13.47
N ARG A 191 -17.49 -11.88 -13.94
CA ARG A 191 -18.51 -12.54 -13.14
C ARG A 191 -18.15 -14.01 -12.87
N VAL A 192 -17.56 -14.69 -13.87
CA VAL A 192 -17.06 -16.07 -13.79
C VAL A 192 -15.58 -16.05 -14.19
N TYR A 193 -14.74 -16.55 -13.30
CA TYR A 193 -13.31 -16.67 -13.52
C TYR A 193 -13.03 -17.86 -14.44
N LYS A 194 -12.32 -17.63 -15.56
CA LYS A 194 -11.99 -18.71 -16.52
C LYS A 194 -10.52 -19.06 -16.52
N ASP A 195 -9.64 -18.05 -16.59
CA ASP A 195 -8.20 -18.23 -16.61
C ASP A 195 -7.47 -16.97 -16.12
N TYR A 196 -6.14 -17.06 -16.02
CA TYR A 196 -5.28 -15.93 -15.56
C TYR A 196 -5.04 -14.84 -16.63
N ASN A 197 -5.43 -15.06 -17.89
CA ASN A 197 -5.20 -14.09 -18.96
C ASN A 197 -6.29 -13.03 -19.06
N GLN A 198 -7.40 -13.25 -18.38
CA GLN A 198 -8.51 -12.29 -18.38
C GLN A 198 -8.19 -11.02 -17.58
N THR A 199 -8.87 -9.95 -17.93
CA THR A 199 -8.79 -8.69 -17.20
C THR A 199 -9.77 -8.70 -16.03
N ASN A 200 -9.28 -8.32 -14.86
CA ASN A 200 -10.08 -8.16 -13.67
C ASN A 200 -10.33 -6.66 -13.40
N LEU A 201 -11.58 -6.32 -13.08
CA LEU A 201 -11.95 -4.99 -12.58
C LEU A 201 -12.36 -5.13 -11.13
N ASN A 202 -11.67 -4.43 -10.27
CA ASN A 202 -11.97 -4.33 -8.85
C ASN A 202 -12.40 -2.91 -8.50
N ILE A 203 -13.31 -2.80 -7.54
CA ILE A 203 -13.71 -1.55 -6.92
C ILE A 203 -13.31 -1.60 -5.45
N TYR A 204 -12.87 -0.46 -4.92
CA TYR A 204 -12.44 -0.33 -3.53
C TYR A 204 -13.02 0.92 -2.88
N ALA A 205 -13.23 0.85 -1.58
CA ALA A 205 -13.46 1.99 -0.72
C ALA A 205 -12.58 1.85 0.51
N GLU A 206 -11.75 2.86 0.76
CA GLU A 206 -10.80 2.86 1.87
C GLU A 206 -11.07 4.06 2.77
N LEU A 207 -11.20 3.81 4.07
CA LEU A 207 -11.22 4.80 5.12
C LEU A 207 -9.82 4.89 5.69
N LEU A 208 -9.21 6.07 5.63
CA LEU A 208 -7.84 6.32 6.09
C LEU A 208 -7.89 7.35 7.21
N GLY A 209 -7.22 7.11 8.30
CA GLY A 209 -7.20 8.04 9.41
C GLY A 209 -5.87 8.08 10.13
N GLY A 210 -5.64 9.20 10.80
CA GLY A 210 -4.51 9.40 11.69
C GLY A 210 -4.92 10.20 12.91
N GLN A 211 -4.28 9.93 14.03
CA GLN A 211 -4.48 10.64 15.29
C GLN A 211 -3.12 10.94 15.91
N ASN A 212 -2.84 12.23 16.12
CA ASN A 212 -1.65 12.67 16.84
C ASN A 212 -1.76 12.28 18.33
N LEU A 213 -0.68 11.74 18.88
CA LEU A 213 -0.65 11.21 20.25
C LEU A 213 -0.01 12.19 21.24
N ASP A 214 0.86 13.08 20.76
CA ASP A 214 1.66 14.02 21.54
C ASP A 214 1.35 15.50 21.23
N TRP A 215 0.22 15.76 20.52
CA TRP A 215 -0.22 17.09 20.15
C TRP A 215 -1.71 17.30 20.41
N GLU A 216 -2.09 18.40 21.07
CA GLU A 216 -3.46 18.60 21.53
C GLU A 216 -4.34 19.44 20.58
N TYR A 217 -3.79 20.24 19.72
CA TYR A 217 -4.53 21.22 18.92
C TYR A 217 -5.01 20.66 17.57
N GLU A 218 -4.17 19.94 16.87
CA GLU A 218 -4.48 19.28 15.59
C GLU A 218 -4.42 17.77 15.79
N LYS A 219 -5.56 17.18 16.14
CA LYS A 219 -5.60 15.81 16.68
C LYS A 219 -5.73 14.72 15.66
N TYR A 220 -6.61 14.89 14.65
CA TYR A 220 -6.94 13.77 13.78
C TYR A 220 -7.38 14.20 12.38
N TYR A 221 -7.28 13.27 11.48
CA TYR A 221 -7.94 13.33 10.17
C TYR A 221 -8.66 12.02 9.86
N LEU A 222 -9.68 12.11 9.01
CA LEU A 222 -10.40 10.99 8.44
C LEU A 222 -10.67 11.27 6.97
N ASP A 223 -10.17 10.38 6.10
CA ASP A 223 -10.31 10.47 4.66
C ASP A 223 -11.09 9.28 4.11
N LEU A 224 -11.80 9.50 3.02
CA LEU A 224 -12.41 8.46 2.22
C LEU A 224 -11.76 8.42 0.84
N ALA A 225 -11.42 7.22 0.38
CA ALA A 225 -10.69 7.01 -0.85
C ALA A 225 -11.33 5.90 -1.72
N PRO A 226 -12.38 6.21 -2.50
CA PRO A 226 -12.89 5.31 -3.52
C PRO A 226 -11.86 5.13 -4.64
N SER A 227 -11.75 3.90 -5.17
CA SER A 227 -10.81 3.61 -6.24
C SER A 227 -11.25 2.43 -7.13
N LEU A 228 -10.68 2.40 -8.32
CA LEU A 228 -10.84 1.35 -9.32
C LEU A 228 -9.46 0.77 -9.64
N GLN A 229 -9.41 -0.54 -9.87
CA GLN A 229 -8.19 -1.23 -10.29
C GLN A 229 -8.48 -2.20 -11.41
N LEU A 230 -7.73 -2.07 -12.50
CA LEU A 230 -7.68 -3.03 -13.59
C LEU A 230 -6.44 -3.90 -13.45
N ILE A 231 -6.62 -5.22 -13.50
CA ILE A 231 -5.54 -6.19 -13.46
C ILE A 231 -5.53 -6.97 -14.76
N PHE A 232 -4.43 -6.86 -15.51
CA PHE A 232 -4.25 -7.53 -16.79
C PHE A 232 -3.32 -8.72 -16.61
N LYS A 233 -3.73 -9.90 -17.09
CA LYS A 233 -2.92 -11.14 -17.09
C LYS A 233 -2.31 -11.47 -15.71
N SER A 234 -2.95 -11.03 -14.62
CA SER A 234 -2.48 -11.19 -13.23
C SER A 234 -1.08 -10.60 -12.92
N THR A 235 -0.49 -9.85 -13.84
CA THR A 235 0.87 -9.28 -13.69
C THR A 235 0.93 -7.77 -13.79
N SER A 236 0.02 -7.13 -14.53
CA SER A 236 -0.04 -5.68 -14.68
C SER A 236 -1.24 -5.12 -13.95
N LYS A 237 -1.07 -4.07 -13.19
CA LYS A 237 -2.15 -3.41 -12.45
C LYS A 237 -2.15 -1.92 -12.77
N LEU A 238 -3.32 -1.39 -13.07
CA LEU A 238 -3.58 0.04 -13.21
C LEU A 238 -4.63 0.43 -12.18
N SER A 239 -4.31 1.35 -11.29
CA SER A 239 -5.23 1.84 -10.28
C SER A 239 -5.46 3.33 -10.44
N VAL A 240 -6.71 3.76 -10.24
CA VAL A 240 -7.12 5.16 -10.19
C VAL A 240 -8.02 5.34 -8.98
N GLY A 241 -7.74 6.33 -8.16
CA GLY A 241 -8.51 6.63 -6.96
C GLY A 241 -8.60 8.13 -6.70
N TYR A 242 -9.57 8.49 -5.89
CA TYR A 242 -9.76 9.85 -5.42
C TYR A 242 -9.86 9.83 -3.91
N ARG A 243 -8.94 10.52 -3.23
CA ARG A 243 -8.93 10.68 -1.77
C ARG A 243 -9.47 12.06 -1.45
N PHE A 244 -10.43 12.13 -0.55
CA PHE A 244 -10.95 13.39 -0.03
C PHE A 244 -11.16 13.32 1.48
N GLN A 245 -11.14 14.49 2.11
CA GLN A 245 -11.20 14.66 3.55
C GLN A 245 -12.63 14.98 4.02
N PRO A 246 -13.42 14.00 4.54
CA PRO A 246 -14.71 14.28 5.17
C PRO A 246 -14.58 15.06 6.46
N LYS A 247 -13.53 14.77 7.27
CA LYS A 247 -13.32 15.42 8.55
C LYS A 247 -11.85 15.46 8.95
N SER A 248 -11.37 16.62 9.39
CA SER A 248 -10.03 16.80 9.96
C SER A 248 -9.96 18.11 10.73
N ASP A 249 -9.17 18.15 11.78
CA ASP A 249 -8.72 19.36 12.45
C ASP A 249 -7.23 19.65 12.16
N ILE A 250 -6.55 18.75 11.42
CA ILE A 250 -5.15 18.86 11.05
C ILE A 250 -5.00 19.71 9.78
N TYR A 251 -4.07 20.66 9.81
CA TYR A 251 -3.61 21.36 8.61
C TYR A 251 -2.77 20.43 7.74
N ARG A 252 -3.05 20.41 6.42
CA ARG A 252 -2.50 19.45 5.47
C ARG A 252 -2.16 20.13 4.15
N ASN A 253 -1.09 19.67 3.50
CA ASN A 253 -0.71 20.13 2.17
C ASN A 253 -1.73 19.78 1.08
N MET A 254 -2.39 18.61 1.20
CA MET A 254 -3.29 18.11 0.18
C MET A 254 -4.55 17.50 0.81
N LYS A 255 -5.65 18.25 0.81
CA LYS A 255 -6.95 17.80 1.36
C LYS A 255 -7.65 16.80 0.44
N ASN A 256 -7.52 17.02 -0.87
CA ASN A 256 -8.12 16.18 -1.91
C ASN A 256 -7.06 15.84 -2.94
N SER A 257 -7.02 14.58 -3.38
CA SER A 257 -6.03 14.15 -4.36
C SER A 257 -6.54 13.03 -5.24
N TRP A 258 -6.16 13.08 -6.51
CA TRP A 258 -6.21 11.94 -7.41
C TRP A 258 -4.96 11.10 -7.23
N MET A 259 -5.13 9.78 -7.24
CA MET A 259 -4.04 8.82 -7.30
C MET A 259 -4.16 8.00 -8.57
N ILE A 260 -3.05 7.88 -9.28
CA ILE A 260 -2.89 6.99 -10.43
C ILE A 260 -1.66 6.15 -10.17
N SER A 261 -1.77 4.83 -10.30
CA SER A 261 -0.58 3.97 -10.18
C SER A 261 -0.60 2.85 -11.19
N TYR A 262 0.58 2.53 -11.69
CA TYR A 262 0.82 1.37 -12.54
C TYR A 262 1.89 0.48 -11.92
N GLU A 263 1.62 -0.83 -11.87
CA GLU A 263 2.52 -1.85 -11.34
C GLU A 263 2.68 -2.98 -12.35
N TYR A 264 3.91 -3.45 -12.51
CA TYR A 264 4.22 -4.66 -13.28
C TYR A 264 5.01 -5.65 -12.44
N ILE A 265 4.54 -6.90 -12.39
CA ILE A 265 5.12 -7.99 -11.60
C ILE A 265 5.90 -8.93 -12.51
N PHE A 266 7.20 -9.07 -12.24
CA PHE A 266 8.09 -10.04 -12.87
C PHE A 266 8.08 -11.33 -12.04
N LEU A 267 7.26 -12.28 -12.44
CA LEU A 267 7.15 -13.56 -11.74
C LEU A 267 8.45 -14.36 -11.84
N ASN A 268 8.85 -14.96 -10.73
CA ASN A 268 10.07 -15.79 -10.64
C ASN A 268 11.40 -15.08 -10.97
N ALA A 269 11.44 -13.77 -11.00
CA ALA A 269 12.64 -12.99 -11.31
C ALA A 269 13.83 -13.30 -10.38
N LEU A 270 13.57 -13.73 -9.15
CA LEU A 270 14.57 -14.08 -8.14
C LEU A 270 14.86 -15.59 -8.05
N ARG A 271 14.35 -16.40 -8.97
CA ARG A 271 14.72 -17.83 -9.03
C ARG A 271 16.11 -17.98 -9.62
N LYS A 272 16.98 -18.71 -8.93
CA LYS A 272 18.25 -19.14 -9.53
C LYS A 272 17.93 -20.02 -10.75
N LYS A 273 18.51 -19.70 -11.91
CA LYS A 273 18.50 -20.63 -13.04
C LYS A 273 19.23 -21.88 -12.58
N SER A 274 18.57 -23.04 -12.63
CA SER A 274 19.24 -24.33 -12.46
C SER A 274 20.25 -24.45 -13.61
N SER A 275 21.52 -24.42 -13.31
CA SER A 275 22.56 -24.81 -14.29
C SER A 275 22.30 -26.28 -14.59
N LYS A 276 21.82 -26.57 -15.81
CA LYS A 276 21.83 -27.92 -16.37
C LYS A 276 23.26 -28.33 -16.67
#